data_655015b368db79bcfcdcdf5811bb04a2
#
_entry.id   655015b368db79bcfcdcdf5811bb04a2
#
_cell.length_a   1.000
_cell.length_b   1.000
_cell.length_c   1.000
_cell.angle_alpha   90.00
_cell.angle_beta   90.00
_cell.angle_gamma   90.00
#
_symmetry.space_group_name_H-M   'P 1'
#
loop_
_entity.id
_entity.type
_entity.pdbx_description
1 polymer ?
#
loop_
_entity_poly.entity_id
_entity_poly.type
_entity_poly.pdbx_seq_one_letter_code
_entity_poly.pdbx_strand_id
1 'polypeptide(L)'
;MVAAAALETGEYQTDTEIPAGSSYTLPGTATQLTNAVSQADGSDGKITLEDAMAYSSNTAFAQLGVALGDEKVSSMAEKLGFDNPIAVDGSESTGTPWVSVASNFPTDASDDKLALASIGQGDTVATPLQNALVAAAVANGGKVMRPTLVDRVRSSDLSVISQTKPRVMSRAFSSDTAGKLTQMMEAVVTKENQNLAIDGVRVAAKTGTAQIGDGNTSIDGWVIGFAPADDPKIAVAVVVHNVDLYGSFAAGPIMKAMMQEALAE
;
A
#
# COMPACT_ATOMS: atom_id res chain seq x y z
N MET A 1 -5.23 0.53 -1.10
CA MET A 1 -6.35 -0.27 -1.64
C MET A 1 -7.65 0.52 -1.58
N VAL A 2 -8.20 0.85 -0.40
CA VAL A 2 -9.52 1.52 -0.25
C VAL A 2 -9.60 2.82 -1.06
N ALA A 3 -8.60 3.71 -1.01
CA ALA A 3 -8.58 4.92 -1.84
C ALA A 3 -8.62 4.61 -3.35
N ALA A 4 -7.92 3.56 -3.80
CA ALA A 4 -7.98 3.12 -5.20
C ALA A 4 -9.38 2.64 -5.57
N ALA A 5 -10.02 1.83 -4.72
CA ALA A 5 -11.38 1.37 -4.92
C ALA A 5 -12.37 2.56 -5.00
N ALA A 6 -12.23 3.55 -4.10
CA ALA A 6 -13.05 4.75 -4.11
C ALA A 6 -12.89 5.56 -5.41
N LEU A 7 -11.65 5.85 -5.80
CA LEU A 7 -11.34 6.63 -7.01
C LEU A 7 -11.84 5.95 -8.29
N GLU A 8 -11.76 4.60 -8.37
CA GLU A 8 -12.23 3.82 -9.54
C GLU A 8 -13.76 3.81 -9.67
N THR A 9 -14.52 4.16 -8.64
CA THR A 9 -15.98 4.35 -8.80
C THR A 9 -16.32 5.58 -9.65
N GLY A 10 -15.42 6.56 -9.74
CA GLY A 10 -15.66 7.86 -10.34
C GLY A 10 -16.46 8.85 -9.46
N GLU A 11 -16.97 8.38 -8.33
CA GLU A 11 -17.73 9.19 -7.37
C GLU A 11 -16.83 10.00 -6.43
N TYR A 12 -15.57 9.58 -6.27
CA TYR A 12 -14.59 10.19 -5.40
C TYR A 12 -13.45 10.82 -6.20
N GLN A 13 -12.99 11.98 -5.73
CA GLN A 13 -11.80 12.69 -6.18
C GLN A 13 -10.88 12.94 -4.99
N THR A 14 -9.67 13.43 -5.22
CA THR A 14 -8.70 13.72 -4.14
C THR A 14 -9.22 14.76 -3.13
N ASP A 15 -10.02 15.70 -3.58
CA ASP A 15 -10.63 16.77 -2.80
C ASP A 15 -12.04 16.42 -2.27
N THR A 16 -12.58 15.24 -2.57
CA THR A 16 -13.86 14.81 -2.04
C THR A 16 -13.81 14.70 -0.51
N GLU A 17 -14.70 15.42 0.15
CA GLU A 17 -14.89 15.29 1.59
C GLU A 17 -15.58 13.98 1.95
N ILE A 18 -14.98 13.21 2.84
CA ILE A 18 -15.49 11.95 3.37
C ILE A 18 -15.72 12.07 4.88
N PRO A 19 -16.63 11.26 5.47
CA PRO A 19 -16.83 11.24 6.91
C PRO A 19 -15.55 10.94 7.67
N ALA A 20 -15.30 11.69 8.76
CA ALA A 20 -14.16 11.54 9.64
C ALA A 20 -14.60 11.85 11.09
N GLY A 21 -13.65 12.05 11.99
CA GLY A 21 -13.87 12.42 13.39
C GLY A 21 -12.80 11.83 14.27
N SER A 22 -12.76 12.25 15.54
CA SER A 22 -11.78 11.76 16.51
C SER A 22 -11.99 10.29 16.90
N SER A 23 -13.20 9.76 16.69
CA SER A 23 -13.52 8.35 16.93
C SER A 23 -14.61 7.85 15.98
N TYR A 24 -14.58 6.55 15.71
CA TYR A 24 -15.61 5.82 14.97
C TYR A 24 -15.90 4.51 15.67
N THR A 25 -17.17 4.28 16.03
CA THR A 25 -17.59 3.01 16.62
C THR A 25 -17.80 1.98 15.50
N LEU A 26 -17.12 0.85 15.59
CA LEU A 26 -17.26 -0.23 14.60
C LEU A 26 -18.71 -0.73 14.56
N PRO A 27 -19.31 -0.91 13.38
CA PRO A 27 -20.69 -1.33 13.23
C PRO A 27 -21.00 -2.60 14.02
N GLY A 28 -22.12 -2.59 14.76
CA GLY A 28 -22.55 -3.75 15.55
C GLY A 28 -21.72 -4.09 16.79
N THR A 29 -20.74 -3.26 17.15
CA THR A 29 -19.84 -3.47 18.29
C THR A 29 -19.79 -2.27 19.23
N ALA A 30 -19.09 -2.41 20.38
CA ALA A 30 -18.75 -1.30 21.27
C ALA A 30 -17.31 -0.78 21.06
N THR A 31 -16.56 -1.36 20.11
CA THR A 31 -15.17 -1.01 19.83
C THR A 31 -15.09 0.32 19.12
N GLN A 32 -14.24 1.20 19.61
CA GLN A 32 -13.97 2.50 19.00
C GLN A 32 -12.59 2.51 18.33
N LEU A 33 -12.54 2.97 17.09
CA LEU A 33 -11.32 3.36 16.40
C LEU A 33 -11.04 4.84 16.67
N THR A 34 -9.76 5.17 16.79
CA THR A 34 -9.27 6.55 16.93
C THR A 34 -8.13 6.80 15.95
N ASN A 35 -7.79 8.05 15.76
CA ASN A 35 -6.65 8.48 14.96
C ASN A 35 -5.42 8.70 15.81
N ALA A 36 -4.23 8.64 15.21
CA ALA A 36 -2.96 8.88 15.89
C ALA A 36 -2.67 10.38 16.07
N VAL A 37 -3.17 11.23 15.17
CA VAL A 37 -2.95 12.68 15.15
C VAL A 37 -4.29 13.40 14.94
N SER A 38 -4.43 14.58 15.54
CA SER A 38 -5.68 15.35 15.49
C SER A 38 -6.02 15.88 14.07
N GLN A 39 -5.03 16.09 13.22
CA GLN A 39 -5.24 16.47 11.83
C GLN A 39 -6.03 15.41 11.04
N ALA A 40 -5.90 14.16 11.45
CA ALA A 40 -6.63 13.03 10.86
C ALA A 40 -8.13 12.99 11.24
N ASP A 41 -8.54 13.78 12.25
CA ASP A 41 -9.95 13.89 12.67
C ASP A 41 -10.77 14.74 11.67
N GLY A 42 -10.09 15.55 10.88
CA GLY A 42 -10.74 16.49 9.96
C GLY A 42 -11.40 17.68 10.66
N SER A 43 -12.29 18.35 9.97
CA SER A 43 -13.07 19.47 10.48
C SER A 43 -14.56 19.22 10.26
N ASP A 44 -15.38 19.56 11.24
CA ASP A 44 -16.84 19.39 11.18
C ASP A 44 -17.27 17.96 10.80
N GLY A 45 -16.51 16.95 11.25
CA GLY A 45 -16.77 15.54 10.99
C GLY A 45 -16.43 15.07 9.57
N LYS A 46 -15.62 15.84 8.83
CA LYS A 46 -15.22 15.55 7.46
C LYS A 46 -13.73 15.83 7.22
N ILE A 47 -13.16 15.13 6.26
CA ILE A 47 -11.79 15.31 5.78
C ILE A 47 -11.74 15.04 4.27
N THR A 48 -10.87 15.72 3.52
CA THR A 48 -10.67 15.38 2.12
C THR A 48 -10.01 13.99 2.00
N LEU A 49 -10.27 13.29 0.91
CA LEU A 49 -9.67 11.97 0.66
C LEU A 49 -8.12 12.06 0.65
N GLU A 50 -7.55 13.16 0.12
CA GLU A 50 -6.11 13.42 0.15
C GLU A 50 -5.60 13.59 1.58
N ASP A 51 -6.24 14.44 2.39
CA ASP A 51 -5.81 14.68 3.77
C ASP A 51 -6.02 13.43 4.65
N ALA A 52 -7.09 12.67 4.42
CA ALA A 52 -7.29 11.38 5.08
C ALA A 52 -6.11 10.41 4.83
N MET A 53 -5.55 10.38 3.61
CA MET A 53 -4.36 9.61 3.31
C MET A 53 -3.11 10.25 3.91
N ALA A 54 -2.93 11.56 3.79
CA ALA A 54 -1.76 12.29 4.27
C ALA A 54 -1.56 12.10 5.78
N TYR A 55 -2.63 12.28 6.56
CA TYR A 55 -2.61 12.14 8.02
C TYR A 55 -2.97 10.74 8.51
N SER A 56 -3.17 9.78 7.58
CA SER A 56 -3.47 8.39 7.91
C SER A 56 -4.72 8.21 8.79
N SER A 57 -5.84 8.83 8.40
CA SER A 57 -7.09 8.81 9.17
C SER A 57 -7.71 7.40 9.21
N ASN A 58 -7.64 6.76 10.37
CA ASN A 58 -8.28 5.47 10.60
C ASN A 58 -9.80 5.60 10.50
N THR A 59 -10.36 6.62 11.14
CA THR A 59 -11.81 6.81 11.19
C THR A 59 -12.40 7.09 9.82
N ALA A 60 -11.72 7.85 8.98
CA ALA A 60 -12.17 8.13 7.63
C ALA A 60 -12.09 6.90 6.72
N PHE A 61 -10.96 6.18 6.72
CA PHE A 61 -10.82 5.00 5.85
C PHE A 61 -11.68 3.81 6.30
N ALA A 62 -11.92 3.63 7.59
CA ALA A 62 -12.84 2.62 8.09
C ALA A 62 -14.27 2.89 7.60
N GLN A 63 -14.75 4.13 7.72
CA GLN A 63 -16.07 4.54 7.22
C GLN A 63 -16.16 4.45 5.69
N LEU A 64 -15.12 4.88 4.98
CA LEU A 64 -15.07 4.80 3.52
C LEU A 64 -15.14 3.35 3.03
N GLY A 65 -14.40 2.43 3.68
CA GLY A 65 -14.44 1.01 3.32
C GLY A 65 -15.83 0.41 3.48
N VAL A 66 -16.50 0.69 4.60
CA VAL A 66 -17.89 0.25 4.83
C VAL A 66 -18.85 0.87 3.79
N ALA A 67 -18.70 2.16 3.48
CA ALA A 67 -19.53 2.83 2.48
C ALA A 67 -19.33 2.28 1.06
N LEU A 68 -18.13 1.86 0.70
CA LEU A 68 -17.83 1.21 -0.59
C LEU A 68 -18.41 -0.21 -0.67
N GLY A 69 -18.45 -0.90 0.46
CA GLY A 69 -18.87 -2.30 0.58
C GLY A 69 -17.75 -3.29 0.28
N ASP A 70 -17.92 -4.50 0.82
CA ASP A 70 -16.94 -5.58 0.75
C ASP A 70 -16.52 -5.93 -0.69
N GLU A 71 -17.48 -6.08 -1.60
CA GLU A 71 -17.21 -6.48 -2.99
C GLU A 71 -16.22 -5.54 -3.71
N LYS A 72 -16.36 -4.22 -3.55
CA LYS A 72 -15.47 -3.28 -4.23
C LYS A 72 -14.07 -3.27 -3.64
N VAL A 73 -13.95 -3.38 -2.30
CA VAL A 73 -12.67 -3.34 -1.62
C VAL A 73 -11.90 -4.65 -1.80
N SER A 74 -12.57 -5.80 -1.65
CA SER A 74 -11.97 -7.13 -1.85
C SER A 74 -11.58 -7.36 -3.31
N SER A 75 -12.41 -6.95 -4.29
CA SER A 75 -12.06 -6.98 -5.70
C SER A 75 -10.82 -6.14 -6.03
N MET A 76 -10.65 -4.98 -5.39
CA MET A 76 -9.43 -4.17 -5.55
C MET A 76 -8.21 -4.89 -4.94
N ALA A 77 -8.35 -5.54 -3.79
CA ALA A 77 -7.30 -6.34 -3.18
C ALA A 77 -6.88 -7.51 -4.10
N GLU A 78 -7.84 -8.24 -4.66
CA GLU A 78 -7.59 -9.33 -5.61
C GLU A 78 -6.84 -8.84 -6.86
N LYS A 79 -7.27 -7.72 -7.46
CA LYS A 79 -6.58 -7.11 -8.62
C LYS A 79 -5.15 -6.69 -8.30
N LEU A 80 -4.85 -6.36 -7.05
CA LEU A 80 -3.50 -6.05 -6.58
C LEU A 80 -2.69 -7.30 -6.24
N GLY A 81 -3.28 -8.50 -6.27
CA GLY A 81 -2.61 -9.79 -6.08
C GLY A 81 -2.76 -10.42 -4.70
N PHE A 82 -3.63 -9.89 -3.84
CA PHE A 82 -3.97 -10.53 -2.57
C PHE A 82 -4.67 -11.86 -2.81
N ASP A 83 -4.67 -12.71 -1.78
CA ASP A 83 -5.34 -14.01 -1.71
C ASP A 83 -4.77 -15.09 -2.63
N ASN A 84 -3.72 -14.76 -3.38
CA ASN A 84 -3.01 -15.69 -4.25
C ASN A 84 -1.50 -15.67 -4.03
N PRO A 85 -0.82 -16.82 -4.08
CA PRO A 85 0.64 -16.86 -4.13
C PRO A 85 1.14 -16.16 -5.41
N ILE A 86 2.15 -15.31 -5.28
CA ILE A 86 2.73 -14.57 -6.41
C ILE A 86 3.91 -15.36 -6.95
N ALA A 87 3.84 -15.76 -8.22
CA ALA A 87 4.97 -16.37 -8.89
C ALA A 87 6.07 -15.32 -9.11
N VAL A 88 7.23 -15.52 -8.46
CA VAL A 88 8.38 -14.63 -8.55
C VAL A 88 9.26 -15.03 -9.71
N ASP A 89 9.67 -16.29 -9.75
CA ASP A 89 10.56 -16.83 -10.77
C ASP A 89 10.31 -18.31 -10.96
N GLY A 90 11.15 -18.95 -11.74
CA GLY A 90 11.02 -20.34 -12.07
C GLY A 90 10.40 -20.54 -13.43
N SER A 91 10.78 -21.60 -14.06
CA SER A 91 10.43 -21.89 -15.42
C SER A 91 9.03 -22.50 -15.50
N GLU A 92 8.18 -21.91 -16.32
CA GLU A 92 6.98 -22.61 -16.79
C GLU A 92 7.34 -23.93 -17.47
N SER A 93 8.57 -24.06 -17.96
CA SER A 93 9.10 -25.26 -18.59
C SER A 93 9.55 -26.35 -17.59
N THR A 94 9.90 -25.99 -16.34
CA THR A 94 10.27 -26.95 -15.28
C THR A 94 9.08 -27.35 -14.40
N GLY A 95 7.92 -26.72 -14.58
CA GLY A 95 6.68 -27.05 -13.87
C GLY A 95 6.63 -26.63 -12.40
N THR A 96 7.67 -25.98 -11.86
CA THR A 96 7.70 -25.59 -10.44
C THR A 96 8.17 -24.13 -10.31
N PRO A 97 7.26 -23.15 -10.35
CA PRO A 97 7.61 -21.76 -10.11
C PRO A 97 7.97 -21.54 -8.63
N TRP A 98 8.88 -20.61 -8.37
CA TRP A 98 9.04 -20.04 -7.04
C TRP A 98 7.89 -19.09 -6.77
N VAL A 99 7.22 -19.30 -5.66
CA VAL A 99 6.05 -18.52 -5.29
C VAL A 99 6.22 -17.91 -3.90
N SER A 100 5.66 -16.72 -3.69
CA SER A 100 5.55 -16.12 -2.36
C SER A 100 4.50 -16.85 -1.53
N VAL A 101 4.53 -16.62 -0.21
CA VAL A 101 3.34 -16.84 0.62
C VAL A 101 2.26 -15.87 0.14
N ALA A 102 1.00 -16.31 0.12
CA ALA A 102 -0.13 -15.44 -0.19
C ALA A 102 -0.33 -14.39 0.92
N SER A 103 -0.61 -13.17 0.53
CA SER A 103 -1.19 -12.17 1.42
C SER A 103 -2.70 -12.42 1.52
N ASN A 104 -3.32 -12.01 2.62
CA ASN A 104 -4.75 -12.21 2.85
C ASN A 104 -5.48 -10.87 2.97
N PHE A 105 -6.60 -10.75 2.27
CA PHE A 105 -7.59 -9.71 2.50
C PHE A 105 -8.95 -10.38 2.70
N PRO A 106 -9.71 -10.08 3.79
CA PRO A 106 -10.97 -10.76 4.06
C PRO A 106 -11.99 -10.51 2.95
N THR A 107 -12.75 -11.53 2.62
CA THR A 107 -13.90 -11.51 1.70
C THR A 107 -15.16 -11.90 2.46
N ASP A 108 -16.33 -11.48 1.98
CA ASP A 108 -17.62 -11.67 2.67
C ASP A 108 -17.58 -11.14 4.12
N ALA A 109 -16.83 -10.06 4.32
CA ALA A 109 -16.61 -9.48 5.63
C ALA A 109 -17.84 -8.69 6.11
N SER A 110 -18.20 -8.87 7.38
CA SER A 110 -19.15 -7.97 8.04
C SER A 110 -18.58 -6.54 8.14
N ASP A 111 -19.46 -5.56 8.29
CA ASP A 111 -19.05 -4.14 8.27
C ASP A 111 -17.98 -3.79 9.30
N ASP A 112 -17.99 -4.41 10.48
CA ASP A 112 -16.96 -4.22 11.51
C ASP A 112 -15.60 -4.78 11.06
N LYS A 113 -15.59 -5.97 10.45
CA LYS A 113 -14.37 -6.58 9.89
C LYS A 113 -13.87 -5.83 8.68
N LEU A 114 -14.77 -5.39 7.79
CA LEU A 114 -14.41 -4.58 6.64
C LEU A 114 -13.82 -3.22 7.05
N ALA A 115 -14.37 -2.59 8.10
CA ALA A 115 -13.82 -1.37 8.66
C ALA A 115 -12.37 -1.55 9.14
N LEU A 116 -12.08 -2.65 9.86
CA LEU A 116 -10.72 -2.99 10.30
C LEU A 116 -9.80 -3.30 9.11
N ALA A 117 -10.25 -4.13 8.18
CA ALA A 117 -9.49 -4.47 6.99
C ALA A 117 -9.14 -3.23 6.15
N SER A 118 -10.05 -2.25 6.11
CA SER A 118 -9.86 -0.99 5.37
C SER A 118 -8.73 -0.12 5.90
N ILE A 119 -8.31 -0.34 7.13
CA ILE A 119 -7.14 0.31 7.76
C ILE A 119 -5.95 -0.63 7.92
N GLY A 120 -6.00 -1.84 7.34
CA GLY A 120 -4.92 -2.83 7.39
C GLY A 120 -4.81 -3.55 8.74
N GLN A 121 -5.94 -3.74 9.43
CA GLN A 121 -6.05 -4.44 10.70
C GLN A 121 -6.96 -5.68 10.58
N GLY A 122 -7.20 -6.36 11.69
CA GLY A 122 -8.02 -7.56 11.73
C GLY A 122 -7.37 -8.72 10.97
N ASP A 123 -8.13 -9.33 10.05
CA ASP A 123 -7.69 -10.51 9.30
C ASP A 123 -6.80 -10.17 8.07
N THR A 124 -6.44 -8.88 7.88
CA THR A 124 -5.57 -8.45 6.77
C THR A 124 -4.11 -8.77 7.09
N VAL A 125 -3.47 -9.54 6.19
CA VAL A 125 -2.04 -9.89 6.28
C VAL A 125 -1.37 -9.62 4.94
N ALA A 126 -0.23 -8.94 4.97
CA ALA A 126 0.52 -8.63 3.75
C ALA A 126 2.01 -9.00 3.88
N THR A 127 2.55 -9.60 2.82
CA THR A 127 4.00 -9.80 2.71
C THR A 127 4.68 -8.49 2.27
N PRO A 128 5.97 -8.27 2.57
CA PRO A 128 6.73 -7.14 2.02
C PRO A 128 6.70 -7.11 0.49
N LEU A 129 6.77 -8.26 -0.17
CA LEU A 129 6.66 -8.35 -1.63
C LEU A 129 5.30 -7.83 -2.13
N GLN A 130 4.20 -8.24 -1.49
CA GLN A 130 2.86 -7.76 -1.84
C GLN A 130 2.77 -6.24 -1.74
N ASN A 131 3.26 -5.68 -0.64
CA ASN A 131 3.24 -4.23 -0.41
C ASN A 131 4.17 -3.46 -1.36
N ALA A 132 5.31 -4.04 -1.75
CA ALA A 132 6.17 -3.49 -2.80
C ALA A 132 5.45 -3.46 -4.16
N LEU A 133 4.69 -4.51 -4.50
CA LEU A 133 3.89 -4.55 -5.73
C LEU A 133 2.73 -3.54 -5.72
N VAL A 134 2.12 -3.27 -4.56
CA VAL A 134 1.12 -2.20 -4.42
C VAL A 134 1.74 -0.83 -4.74
N ALA A 135 2.90 -0.52 -4.16
CA ALA A 135 3.63 0.72 -4.46
C ALA A 135 4.04 0.79 -5.93
N ALA A 136 4.58 -0.30 -6.48
CA ALA A 136 4.97 -0.42 -7.88
C ALA A 136 3.77 -0.29 -8.83
N ALA A 137 2.59 -0.79 -8.47
CA ALA A 137 1.38 -0.63 -9.28
C ALA A 137 0.96 0.84 -9.41
N VAL A 138 1.05 1.62 -8.32
CA VAL A 138 0.81 3.08 -8.38
C VAL A 138 1.84 3.74 -9.29
N ALA A 139 3.13 3.47 -9.08
CA ALA A 139 4.23 3.98 -9.89
C ALA A 139 4.12 3.63 -11.38
N ASN A 140 3.48 2.50 -11.70
CA ASN A 140 3.38 1.95 -13.07
C ASN A 140 1.98 2.14 -13.69
N GLY A 141 1.28 3.20 -13.32
CA GLY A 141 -0.01 3.57 -13.93
C GLY A 141 -1.09 2.50 -13.76
N GLY A 142 -1.13 1.83 -12.60
CA GLY A 142 -2.12 0.83 -12.23
C GLY A 142 -1.85 -0.59 -12.71
N LYS A 143 -0.69 -0.85 -13.33
CA LYS A 143 -0.30 -2.19 -13.76
C LYS A 143 0.51 -2.90 -12.69
N VAL A 144 0.04 -4.06 -12.25
CA VAL A 144 0.79 -4.98 -11.40
C VAL A 144 1.65 -5.86 -12.30
N MET A 145 2.96 -5.79 -12.13
CA MET A 145 3.91 -6.59 -12.91
C MET A 145 4.28 -7.87 -12.17
N ARG A 146 4.51 -8.96 -12.92
CA ARG A 146 5.08 -10.17 -12.34
C ARG A 146 6.51 -9.87 -11.88
N PRO A 147 6.84 -10.08 -10.61
CA PRO A 147 8.21 -9.93 -10.13
C PRO A 147 9.12 -11.02 -10.71
N THR A 148 10.39 -10.71 -10.88
CA THR A 148 11.43 -11.66 -11.31
C THR A 148 12.75 -11.34 -10.62
N LEU A 149 13.54 -12.37 -10.34
CA LEU A 149 14.90 -12.26 -9.79
C LEU A 149 15.96 -12.50 -10.87
N VAL A 150 15.60 -13.20 -11.95
CA VAL A 150 16.51 -13.54 -13.04
C VAL A 150 16.21 -12.69 -14.26
N ASP A 151 17.06 -11.71 -14.55
CA ASP A 151 16.96 -10.91 -15.78
C ASP A 151 17.31 -11.74 -17.02
N ARG A 152 18.43 -12.44 -16.97
CA ARG A 152 18.92 -13.24 -18.12
C ARG A 152 19.78 -14.43 -17.70
N VAL A 153 19.82 -15.42 -18.55
CA VAL A 153 20.73 -16.57 -18.45
C VAL A 153 21.76 -16.46 -19.57
N ARG A 154 23.02 -16.63 -19.24
CA ARG A 154 24.16 -16.61 -20.20
C ARG A 154 24.88 -17.95 -20.22
N SER A 155 25.45 -18.28 -21.36
CA SER A 155 26.40 -19.38 -21.52
C SER A 155 27.79 -19.01 -20.98
N SER A 156 28.70 -19.97 -20.99
CA SER A 156 30.08 -19.77 -20.52
C SER A 156 30.89 -18.74 -21.34
N ASP A 157 30.51 -18.53 -22.60
CA ASP A 157 31.09 -17.49 -23.49
C ASP A 157 30.34 -16.15 -23.40
N LEU A 158 29.47 -15.98 -22.38
CA LEU A 158 28.66 -14.78 -22.09
C LEU A 158 27.55 -14.47 -23.10
N SER A 159 27.33 -15.33 -24.08
CA SER A 159 26.17 -15.19 -24.99
C SER A 159 24.84 -15.37 -24.22
N VAL A 160 23.81 -14.60 -24.57
CA VAL A 160 22.51 -14.67 -23.90
C VAL A 160 21.75 -15.92 -24.40
N ILE A 161 21.50 -16.86 -23.51
CA ILE A 161 20.68 -18.06 -23.74
C ILE A 161 19.19 -17.70 -23.68
N SER A 162 18.81 -16.95 -22.64
CA SER A 162 17.44 -16.47 -22.45
C SER A 162 17.42 -15.15 -21.68
N GLN A 163 16.37 -14.37 -21.94
CA GLN A 163 16.12 -13.11 -21.20
C GLN A 163 14.67 -13.06 -20.78
N THR A 164 14.46 -12.72 -19.52
CA THR A 164 13.14 -12.52 -18.96
C THR A 164 12.49 -11.29 -19.59
N LYS A 165 11.23 -11.45 -20.01
CA LYS A 165 10.43 -10.33 -20.52
C LYS A 165 9.46 -9.86 -19.45
N PRO A 166 9.30 -8.55 -19.23
CA PRO A 166 8.30 -8.03 -18.31
C PRO A 166 6.90 -8.54 -18.67
N ARG A 167 6.14 -9.01 -17.68
CA ARG A 167 4.77 -9.49 -17.84
C ARG A 167 3.83 -8.77 -16.89
N VAL A 168 2.71 -8.29 -17.39
CA VAL A 168 1.62 -7.75 -16.58
C VAL A 168 0.84 -8.91 -15.98
N MET A 169 0.65 -8.90 -14.67
CA MET A 169 -0.22 -9.83 -13.96
C MET A 169 -1.67 -9.36 -14.02
N SER A 170 -1.89 -8.09 -13.68
CA SER A 170 -3.21 -7.46 -13.68
C SER A 170 -3.11 -5.97 -13.96
N ARG A 171 -4.24 -5.37 -14.33
CA ARG A 171 -4.44 -3.92 -14.23
C ARG A 171 -5.40 -3.67 -13.07
N ALA A 172 -4.86 -3.23 -11.93
CA ALA A 172 -5.66 -3.03 -10.73
C ALA A 172 -6.57 -1.80 -10.84
N PHE A 173 -6.05 -0.72 -11.45
CA PHE A 173 -6.78 0.54 -11.63
C PHE A 173 -6.27 1.32 -12.85
N SER A 174 -6.95 2.39 -13.18
CA SER A 174 -6.63 3.28 -14.30
C SER A 174 -5.36 4.10 -14.06
N SER A 175 -4.77 4.65 -15.13
CA SER A 175 -3.64 5.56 -15.01
C SER A 175 -4.03 6.91 -14.37
N ASP A 176 -5.29 7.33 -14.51
CA ASP A 176 -5.83 8.50 -13.83
C ASP A 176 -5.85 8.29 -12.31
N THR A 177 -6.40 7.15 -11.86
CA THR A 177 -6.36 6.75 -10.45
C THR A 177 -4.94 6.63 -9.92
N ALA A 178 -4.01 6.08 -10.70
CA ALA A 178 -2.59 6.02 -10.32
C ALA A 178 -1.99 7.41 -10.10
N GLY A 179 -2.29 8.37 -10.98
CA GLY A 179 -1.85 9.77 -10.83
C GLY A 179 -2.41 10.43 -9.57
N LYS A 180 -3.69 10.24 -9.29
CA LYS A 180 -4.33 10.73 -8.06
C LYS A 180 -3.72 10.10 -6.79
N LEU A 181 -3.49 8.78 -6.81
CA LEU A 181 -2.83 8.09 -5.71
C LEU A 181 -1.38 8.58 -5.50
N THR A 182 -0.64 8.84 -6.58
CA THR A 182 0.70 9.45 -6.51
C THR A 182 0.65 10.78 -5.79
N GLN A 183 -0.26 11.70 -6.19
CA GLN A 183 -0.45 12.99 -5.54
C GLN A 183 -0.76 12.82 -4.04
N MET A 184 -1.68 11.93 -3.69
CA MET A 184 -2.04 11.66 -2.29
C MET A 184 -0.88 11.06 -1.49
N MET A 185 -0.06 10.20 -2.10
CA MET A 185 1.12 9.61 -1.46
C MET A 185 2.27 10.64 -1.32
N GLU A 186 2.40 11.62 -2.20
CA GLU A 186 3.28 12.77 -2.02
C GLU A 186 2.82 13.66 -0.86
N ALA A 187 1.50 13.84 -0.70
CA ALA A 187 0.94 14.59 0.41
C ALA A 187 1.28 13.94 1.77
N VAL A 188 1.41 12.61 1.87
CA VAL A 188 1.90 11.91 3.08
C VAL A 188 3.28 12.42 3.47
N VAL A 189 4.19 12.57 2.51
CA VAL A 189 5.58 13.04 2.76
C VAL A 189 5.59 14.52 3.07
N THR A 190 4.87 15.33 2.30
CA THR A 190 4.97 16.80 2.39
C THR A 190 4.19 17.39 3.56
N LYS A 191 3.06 16.77 3.96
CA LYS A 191 2.19 17.31 5.03
C LYS A 191 2.53 16.73 6.41
N GLU A 192 2.88 15.42 6.50
CA GLU A 192 3.00 14.74 7.80
C GLU A 192 4.38 14.11 8.04
N ASN A 193 4.96 13.44 7.05
CA ASN A 193 6.15 12.62 7.25
C ASN A 193 7.37 13.19 6.50
N GLN A 194 7.74 14.44 6.77
CA GLN A 194 8.86 15.13 6.11
C GLN A 194 10.21 14.43 6.31
N ASN A 195 10.36 13.58 7.32
CA ASN A 195 11.54 12.73 7.52
C ASN A 195 11.77 11.73 6.38
N LEU A 196 10.74 11.43 5.57
CA LEU A 196 10.83 10.57 4.39
C LEU A 196 11.31 11.34 3.14
N ALA A 197 11.34 12.66 3.17
CA ALA A 197 11.74 13.47 2.02
C ALA A 197 13.20 13.26 1.64
N ILE A 198 13.49 13.31 0.35
CA ILE A 198 14.83 13.28 -0.25
C ILE A 198 15.03 14.58 -1.00
N ASP A 199 16.12 15.28 -0.73
CA ASP A 199 16.41 16.59 -1.33
C ASP A 199 16.46 16.48 -2.87
N GLY A 200 15.69 17.31 -3.54
CA GLY A 200 15.61 17.34 -4.99
C GLY A 200 14.83 16.20 -5.65
N VAL A 201 14.23 15.30 -4.87
CA VAL A 201 13.46 14.14 -5.38
C VAL A 201 12.03 14.17 -4.85
N ARG A 202 11.07 14.05 -5.75
CA ARG A 202 9.66 13.86 -5.36
C ARG A 202 9.45 12.43 -4.89
N VAL A 203 9.08 12.26 -3.64
CA VAL A 203 8.85 10.94 -3.02
C VAL A 203 7.36 10.75 -2.77
N ALA A 204 6.82 9.64 -3.24
CA ALA A 204 5.47 9.19 -2.92
C ALA A 204 5.56 8.02 -1.93
N ALA A 205 4.93 8.16 -0.75
CA ALA A 205 5.02 7.14 0.29
C ALA A 205 3.71 6.98 1.08
N LYS A 206 3.59 5.88 1.81
CA LYS A 206 2.56 5.65 2.82
C LYS A 206 3.16 4.90 3.99
N THR A 207 2.95 5.44 5.18
CA THR A 207 3.34 4.84 6.44
C THR A 207 2.26 3.90 6.96
N GLY A 208 2.66 2.92 7.76
CA GLY A 208 1.77 2.02 8.47
C GLY A 208 2.32 1.68 9.85
N THR A 209 1.42 1.46 10.79
CA THR A 209 1.74 1.00 12.13
C THR A 209 0.71 -0.05 12.49
N ALA A 210 1.06 -1.31 12.25
CA ALA A 210 0.15 -2.43 12.44
C ALA A 210 0.32 -2.99 13.85
N GLN A 211 -0.77 -3.07 14.60
CA GLN A 211 -0.80 -3.73 15.90
C GLN A 211 -0.73 -5.24 15.70
N ILE A 212 0.12 -5.92 16.45
CA ILE A 212 0.36 -7.36 16.37
C ILE A 212 0.39 -8.01 17.74
N GLY A 213 0.26 -9.35 17.75
CA GLY A 213 0.28 -10.16 18.96
C GLY A 213 -1.01 -10.14 19.76
N ASP A 214 -1.11 -11.05 20.71
CA ASP A 214 -2.26 -11.15 21.62
C ASP A 214 -2.37 -9.87 22.47
N GLY A 215 -3.52 -9.19 22.38
CA GLY A 215 -3.79 -7.97 23.12
C GLY A 215 -3.10 -6.71 22.54
N ASN A 216 -2.64 -6.75 21.28
CA ASN A 216 -2.03 -5.61 20.58
C ASN A 216 -0.83 -5.00 21.32
N THR A 217 0.02 -5.86 21.88
CA THR A 217 1.14 -5.46 22.74
C THR A 217 2.39 -5.03 22.00
N SER A 218 2.43 -5.24 20.68
CA SER A 218 3.56 -4.92 19.81
C SER A 218 3.06 -4.31 18.51
N ILE A 219 3.95 -3.67 17.76
CA ILE A 219 3.63 -3.09 16.45
C ILE A 219 4.65 -3.49 15.40
N ASP A 220 4.18 -3.60 14.15
CA ASP A 220 5.01 -3.65 12.96
C ASP A 220 5.02 -2.27 12.31
N GLY A 221 6.20 -1.66 12.23
CA GLY A 221 6.40 -0.38 11.57
C GLY A 221 6.60 -0.55 10.06
N TRP A 222 5.64 -0.06 9.25
CA TRP A 222 5.64 -0.19 7.80
C TRP A 222 5.87 1.15 7.10
N VAL A 223 6.57 1.11 5.98
CA VAL A 223 6.56 2.16 4.94
C VAL A 223 6.60 1.50 3.57
N ILE A 224 5.76 1.99 2.66
CA ILE A 224 5.84 1.69 1.24
C ILE A 224 6.00 2.99 0.47
N GLY A 225 6.64 2.95 -0.70
CA GLY A 225 6.76 4.15 -1.52
C GLY A 225 7.53 3.90 -2.81
N PHE A 226 7.66 4.95 -3.59
CA PHE A 226 8.44 4.96 -4.82
C PHE A 226 9.02 6.35 -5.08
N ALA A 227 10.08 6.40 -5.87
CA ALA A 227 10.76 7.63 -6.24
C ALA A 227 11.48 7.48 -7.60
N PRO A 228 11.68 8.60 -8.35
CA PRO A 228 10.94 9.86 -8.23
C PRO A 228 9.45 9.66 -8.55
N ALA A 229 8.56 10.50 -8.00
CA ALA A 229 7.12 10.33 -8.20
C ALA A 229 6.66 10.61 -9.65
N ASP A 230 7.40 11.44 -10.37
CA ASP A 230 7.13 11.84 -11.76
C ASP A 230 7.81 10.95 -12.82
N ASP A 231 8.88 10.24 -12.47
CA ASP A 231 9.54 9.25 -13.33
C ASP A 231 10.07 8.08 -12.49
N PRO A 232 9.19 7.20 -12.00
CA PRO A 232 9.54 6.19 -11.00
C PRO A 232 10.66 5.25 -11.47
N LYS A 233 11.69 5.12 -10.65
CA LYS A 233 12.85 4.23 -10.86
C LYS A 233 12.86 3.07 -9.87
N ILE A 234 12.37 3.30 -8.66
CA ILE A 234 12.36 2.32 -7.59
C ILE A 234 11.05 2.37 -6.82
N ALA A 235 10.50 1.21 -6.49
CA ALA A 235 9.44 1.04 -5.50
C ALA A 235 9.95 0.16 -4.35
N VAL A 236 9.66 0.55 -3.12
CA VAL A 236 10.19 -0.08 -1.90
C VAL A 236 9.05 -0.36 -0.93
N ALA A 237 9.13 -1.48 -0.24
CA ALA A 237 8.37 -1.76 0.96
C ALA A 237 9.31 -2.22 2.07
N VAL A 238 9.18 -1.62 3.24
CA VAL A 238 9.95 -1.95 4.43
C VAL A 238 9.01 -2.23 5.57
N VAL A 239 9.27 -3.31 6.31
CA VAL A 239 8.66 -3.59 7.60
C VAL A 239 9.77 -3.80 8.64
N VAL A 240 9.59 -3.19 9.80
CA VAL A 240 10.39 -3.50 11.00
C VAL A 240 9.45 -4.12 12.01
N HIS A 241 9.71 -5.40 12.27
CA HIS A 241 8.85 -6.22 13.12
C HIS A 241 9.11 -5.97 14.60
N ASN A 242 8.05 -5.92 15.38
CA ASN A 242 8.08 -5.84 16.85
C ASN A 242 8.88 -4.63 17.36
N VAL A 243 8.42 -3.44 17.03
CA VAL A 243 9.03 -2.17 17.44
C VAL A 243 8.07 -1.32 18.27
N ASP A 244 8.63 -0.37 19.02
CA ASP A 244 7.87 0.61 19.82
C ASP A 244 7.77 1.99 19.12
N LEU A 245 8.06 2.03 17.80
CA LEU A 245 8.10 3.26 17.00
C LEU A 245 7.09 3.18 15.85
N TYR A 246 6.49 4.33 15.53
CA TYR A 246 5.69 4.44 14.31
C TYR A 246 6.50 4.09 13.05
N GLY A 247 5.82 3.58 12.03
CA GLY A 247 6.47 3.12 10.79
C GLY A 247 7.35 4.19 10.12
N SER A 248 6.96 5.46 10.16
CA SER A 248 7.77 6.57 9.63
C SER A 248 9.14 6.69 10.29
N PHE A 249 9.28 6.33 11.57
CA PHE A 249 10.54 6.38 12.30
C PHE A 249 11.29 5.05 12.28
N ALA A 250 10.59 3.92 12.31
CA ALA A 250 11.21 2.59 12.28
C ALA A 250 11.67 2.20 10.87
N ALA A 251 10.77 2.24 9.91
CA ALA A 251 11.00 1.79 8.52
C ALA A 251 11.42 2.93 7.58
N GLY A 252 11.02 4.17 7.87
CA GLY A 252 11.28 5.34 7.01
C GLY A 252 12.74 5.58 6.66
N PRO A 253 13.68 5.61 7.62
CA PRO A 253 15.10 5.79 7.35
C PRO A 253 15.68 4.72 6.40
N ILE A 254 15.20 3.47 6.53
CA ILE A 254 15.63 2.36 5.67
C ILE A 254 15.12 2.58 4.25
N MET A 255 13.84 2.88 4.06
CA MET A 255 13.27 3.18 2.74
C MET A 255 14.00 4.33 2.07
N LYS A 256 14.25 5.43 2.81
CA LYS A 256 14.98 6.62 2.30
C LYS A 256 16.38 6.27 1.83
N ALA A 257 17.14 5.50 2.62
CA ALA A 257 18.49 5.07 2.24
C ALA A 257 18.49 4.18 0.99
N MET A 258 17.53 3.22 0.90
CA MET A 258 17.38 2.37 -0.29
C MET A 258 17.06 3.18 -1.55
N MET A 259 16.16 4.16 -1.45
CA MET A 259 15.81 5.03 -2.57
C MET A 259 17.00 5.91 -3.00
N GLN A 260 17.71 6.49 -2.05
CA GLN A 260 18.88 7.33 -2.34
C GLN A 260 19.98 6.53 -3.06
N GLU A 261 20.29 5.32 -2.63
CA GLU A 261 21.27 4.45 -3.27
C GLU A 261 20.86 4.09 -4.70
N ALA A 262 19.60 3.65 -4.87
CA ALA A 262 19.09 3.26 -6.18
C ALA A 262 18.97 4.43 -7.19
N LEU A 263 18.90 5.66 -6.70
CA LEU A 263 18.85 6.86 -7.56
C LEU A 263 20.24 7.46 -7.83
N ALA A 264 21.27 7.00 -7.14
CA ALA A 264 22.65 7.42 -7.36
C ALA A 264 23.35 6.63 -8.49
N GLU A 265 22.80 5.50 -8.90
CA GLU A 265 23.25 4.66 -10.02
C GLU A 265 22.77 5.21 -11.38
#